data_2821ded194ffcacc9341bf45eb9d9531
#
_entry.id   2821ded194ffcacc9341bf45eb9d9531
#
_cell.length_a   1.000
_cell.length_b   1.000
_cell.length_c   1.000
_cell.angle_alpha   90.00
_cell.angle_beta   90.00
_cell.angle_gamma   90.00
#
_symmetry.space_group_name_H-M   'P 1'
#
loop_
_entity.id
_entity.type
_entity.pdbx_description
1 polymer ?
#
loop_
_entity_poly.entity_id
_entity_poly.type
_entity_poly.pdbx_seq_one_letter_code
_entity_poly.pdbx_strand_id
1 'polypeptide(L)'
;AKNEKEKYETFWRQFGRILKEGVHFDFENKDTLAQLMRFNSSMCKSPDELLSLKEYIDRMKPDQKEIYYITAVNRETMEKSPYLEIFRKKDIEVLYLTDPNDEFLLSGLHEFEKKPIRSADQANLDLLKDSDKKIVDTTEEPQNYEESFKHLLKTIKVTLADRTIDVKESNRLVDSPCCLVNPDGVPSVHVQKLIQMVDANYKISKKIMEINRKHRMIQNLARMNE
;
A
#
# COMPACT_ATOMS: atom_id res chain seq x y z
N ALA A 1 -24.97 -8.85 -12.34
CA ALA A 1 -24.31 -8.10 -11.27
C ALA A 1 -24.99 -6.75 -10.99
N LYS A 2 -25.28 -5.93 -12.01
CA LYS A 2 -25.86 -4.58 -11.79
C LYS A 2 -27.29 -4.60 -11.26
N ASN A 3 -28.12 -5.54 -11.68
CA ASN A 3 -29.57 -5.55 -11.39
C ASN A 3 -29.96 -6.47 -10.21
N GLU A 4 -29.05 -7.32 -9.72
CA GLU A 4 -29.29 -8.30 -8.66
C GLU A 4 -28.05 -8.44 -7.79
N LYS A 5 -27.79 -7.42 -6.99
CA LYS A 5 -26.56 -7.32 -6.18
C LYS A 5 -26.41 -8.50 -5.21
N GLU A 6 -27.44 -8.84 -4.45
CA GLU A 6 -27.39 -9.92 -3.45
C GLU A 6 -27.14 -11.30 -4.06
N LYS A 7 -27.78 -11.59 -5.21
CA LYS A 7 -27.52 -12.85 -5.93
C LYS A 7 -26.10 -12.92 -6.46
N TYR A 8 -25.58 -11.78 -6.93
CA TYR A 8 -24.22 -11.72 -7.41
C TYR A 8 -23.20 -11.86 -6.27
N GLU A 9 -23.43 -11.27 -5.12
CA GLU A 9 -22.58 -11.44 -3.94
C GLU A 9 -22.55 -12.90 -3.46
N THR A 10 -23.71 -13.60 -3.48
CA THR A 10 -23.78 -15.03 -3.18
C THR A 10 -22.96 -15.87 -4.18
N PHE A 11 -23.09 -15.57 -5.47
CA PHE A 11 -22.27 -16.18 -6.52
C PHE A 11 -20.78 -15.88 -6.31
N TRP A 12 -20.42 -14.62 -6.03
CA TRP A 12 -19.05 -14.18 -5.82
C TRP A 12 -18.37 -14.92 -4.66
N ARG A 13 -19.07 -15.12 -3.56
CA ARG A 13 -18.53 -15.86 -2.39
C ARG A 13 -18.13 -17.29 -2.73
N GLN A 14 -18.80 -17.92 -3.69
CA GLN A 14 -18.52 -19.30 -4.12
C GLN A 14 -17.51 -19.38 -5.26
N PHE A 15 -17.61 -18.49 -6.24
CA PHE A 15 -16.88 -18.58 -7.51
C PHE A 15 -15.88 -17.43 -7.75
N GLY A 16 -15.79 -16.48 -6.85
CA GLY A 16 -14.93 -15.30 -7.02
C GLY A 16 -13.46 -15.64 -7.25
N ARG A 17 -12.95 -16.69 -6.60
CA ARG A 17 -11.58 -17.18 -6.80
C ARG A 17 -11.32 -17.60 -8.24
N ILE A 18 -12.24 -18.35 -8.84
CA ILE A 18 -12.13 -18.81 -10.22
C ILE A 18 -12.15 -17.63 -11.18
N LEU A 19 -13.00 -16.62 -10.93
CA LEU A 19 -13.03 -15.40 -11.73
C LEU A 19 -11.72 -14.60 -11.63
N LYS A 20 -11.09 -14.54 -10.46
CA LYS A 20 -9.78 -13.87 -10.26
C LYS A 20 -8.67 -14.54 -11.08
N GLU A 21 -8.65 -15.87 -11.12
CA GLU A 21 -7.72 -16.64 -11.96
C GLU A 21 -7.97 -16.36 -13.45
N GLY A 22 -9.23 -16.26 -13.85
CA GLY A 22 -9.63 -15.94 -15.23
C GLY A 22 -9.03 -14.63 -15.74
N VAL A 23 -8.89 -13.61 -14.92
CA VAL A 23 -8.28 -12.33 -15.32
C VAL A 23 -6.81 -12.50 -15.75
N HIS A 24 -6.11 -13.47 -15.18
CA HIS A 24 -4.72 -13.77 -15.56
C HIS A 24 -4.60 -14.55 -16.87
N PHE A 25 -5.53 -15.48 -17.15
CA PHE A 25 -5.43 -16.40 -18.27
C PHE A 25 -6.24 -15.96 -19.50
N ASP A 26 -7.33 -15.23 -19.34
CA ASP A 26 -8.24 -14.80 -20.41
C ASP A 26 -8.01 -13.32 -20.75
N PHE A 27 -7.02 -13.07 -21.60
CA PHE A 27 -6.64 -11.73 -22.01
C PHE A 27 -7.74 -11.02 -22.84
N GLU A 28 -8.53 -11.78 -23.60
CA GLU A 28 -9.60 -11.21 -24.45
C GLU A 28 -10.76 -10.64 -23.63
N ASN A 29 -11.10 -11.31 -22.52
CA ASN A 29 -12.21 -10.90 -21.64
C ASN A 29 -11.77 -10.17 -20.38
N LYS A 30 -10.51 -9.81 -20.26
CA LYS A 30 -9.90 -9.21 -19.07
C LYS A 30 -10.70 -8.01 -18.52
N ASP A 31 -11.08 -7.07 -19.37
CA ASP A 31 -11.83 -5.87 -18.94
C ASP A 31 -13.24 -6.23 -18.45
N THR A 32 -13.88 -7.20 -19.07
CA THR A 32 -15.18 -7.73 -18.64
C THR A 32 -15.06 -8.43 -17.29
N LEU A 33 -14.05 -9.27 -17.12
CA LEU A 33 -13.76 -9.95 -15.87
C LEU A 33 -13.43 -8.95 -14.75
N ALA A 34 -12.62 -7.91 -15.03
CA ALA A 34 -12.29 -6.86 -14.06
C ALA A 34 -13.53 -6.13 -13.51
N GLN A 35 -14.56 -5.90 -14.34
CA GLN A 35 -15.85 -5.31 -13.91
C GLN A 35 -16.63 -6.24 -12.96
N LEU A 36 -16.40 -7.53 -13.04
CA LEU A 36 -17.05 -8.53 -12.19
C LEU A 36 -16.36 -8.69 -10.83
N MET A 37 -15.12 -8.23 -10.67
CA MET A 37 -14.37 -8.36 -9.41
C MET A 37 -15.06 -7.65 -8.25
N ARG A 38 -14.92 -8.22 -7.06
CA ARG A 38 -15.41 -7.64 -5.80
C ARG A 38 -14.30 -7.66 -4.77
N PHE A 39 -14.23 -6.59 -4.02
CA PHE A 39 -13.20 -6.35 -3.01
C PHE A 39 -13.83 -5.82 -1.73
N ASN A 40 -13.19 -6.02 -0.61
CA ASN A 40 -13.39 -5.23 0.59
C ASN A 40 -12.48 -3.99 0.55
N SER A 41 -12.73 -2.98 1.37
CA SER A 41 -11.89 -1.77 1.43
C SER A 41 -11.84 -1.16 2.81
N SER A 42 -10.98 -0.15 2.96
CA SER A 42 -10.84 0.63 4.19
C SER A 42 -12.11 1.42 4.55
N MET A 43 -12.99 1.69 3.58
CA MET A 43 -14.25 2.41 3.80
C MET A 43 -15.47 1.48 3.98
N CYS A 44 -15.30 0.17 3.76
CA CYS A 44 -16.33 -0.81 4.05
C CYS A 44 -16.54 -0.92 5.57
N LYS A 45 -17.81 -0.92 6.00
CA LYS A 45 -18.20 -1.00 7.42
C LYS A 45 -18.00 -2.38 8.03
N SER A 46 -18.02 -3.41 7.19
CA SER A 46 -17.83 -4.80 7.64
C SER A 46 -16.95 -5.59 6.65
N PRO A 47 -16.39 -6.73 7.08
CA PRO A 47 -15.64 -7.62 6.19
C PRO A 47 -16.49 -8.22 5.06
N ASP A 48 -17.81 -8.31 5.28
CA ASP A 48 -18.74 -8.88 4.30
C ASP A 48 -19.20 -7.89 3.24
N GLU A 49 -18.96 -6.59 3.46
CA GLU A 49 -19.29 -5.55 2.50
C GLU A 49 -18.32 -5.59 1.34
N LEU A 50 -18.84 -5.65 0.12
CA LEU A 50 -18.06 -5.76 -1.11
C LEU A 50 -18.40 -4.62 -2.05
N LEU A 51 -17.36 -4.15 -2.76
CA LEU A 51 -17.48 -3.16 -3.83
C LEU A 51 -16.78 -3.64 -5.11
N SER A 52 -17.20 -3.11 -6.23
CA SER A 52 -16.52 -3.27 -7.53
C SER A 52 -15.43 -2.21 -7.71
N LEU A 53 -14.52 -2.42 -8.67
CA LEU A 53 -13.55 -1.39 -9.06
C LEU A 53 -14.24 -0.12 -9.58
N LYS A 54 -15.40 -0.26 -10.22
CA LYS A 54 -16.18 0.90 -10.68
C LYS A 54 -16.74 1.71 -9.51
N GLU A 55 -17.31 1.07 -8.49
CA GLU A 55 -17.77 1.76 -7.28
C GLU A 55 -16.62 2.43 -6.53
N TYR A 56 -15.40 1.85 -6.56
CA TYR A 56 -14.20 2.49 -6.04
C TYR A 56 -13.87 3.77 -6.81
N ILE A 57 -13.81 3.71 -8.16
CA ILE A 57 -13.52 4.88 -9.01
C ILE A 57 -14.56 6.00 -8.79
N ASP A 58 -15.83 5.65 -8.69
CA ASP A 58 -16.92 6.62 -8.49
C ASP A 58 -16.82 7.35 -7.12
N ARG A 59 -16.06 6.77 -6.16
CA ARG A 59 -15.77 7.36 -4.84
C ARG A 59 -14.39 8.03 -4.75
N MET A 60 -13.56 7.91 -5.79
CA MET A 60 -12.23 8.53 -5.81
C MET A 60 -12.33 10.05 -5.71
N LYS A 61 -11.35 10.66 -5.06
CA LYS A 61 -11.21 12.12 -5.03
C LYS A 61 -10.87 12.66 -6.42
N PRO A 62 -11.26 13.91 -6.75
CA PRO A 62 -11.04 14.48 -8.09
C PRO A 62 -9.57 14.51 -8.53
N ASP A 63 -8.65 14.65 -7.59
CA ASP A 63 -7.19 14.70 -7.77
C ASP A 63 -6.51 13.34 -7.67
N GLN A 64 -7.26 12.29 -7.27
CA GLN A 64 -6.72 10.94 -7.15
C GLN A 64 -6.52 10.31 -8.53
N LYS A 65 -5.29 9.87 -8.81
CA LYS A 65 -4.90 9.29 -10.10
C LYS A 65 -4.81 7.77 -10.10
N GLU A 66 -4.64 7.16 -8.94
CA GLU A 66 -4.33 5.74 -8.78
C GLU A 66 -5.38 5.04 -7.91
N ILE A 67 -5.62 3.76 -8.19
CA ILE A 67 -6.37 2.84 -7.33
C ILE A 67 -5.37 2.22 -6.36
N TYR A 68 -5.65 2.26 -5.08
CA TYR A 68 -4.73 1.74 -4.06
C TYR A 68 -5.24 0.45 -3.44
N TYR A 69 -4.32 -0.47 -3.18
CA TYR A 69 -4.60 -1.71 -2.47
C TYR A 69 -3.53 -2.02 -1.43
N ILE A 70 -3.85 -2.89 -0.50
CA ILE A 70 -2.92 -3.50 0.45
C ILE A 70 -3.23 -4.98 0.59
N THR A 71 -2.18 -5.80 0.69
CA THR A 71 -2.30 -7.25 0.92
C THR A 71 -1.84 -7.59 2.34
N ALA A 72 -2.63 -8.39 3.05
CA ALA A 72 -2.22 -9.01 4.32
C ALA A 72 -3.10 -10.23 4.62
N VAL A 73 -2.74 -10.96 5.68
CA VAL A 73 -3.43 -12.19 6.09
C VAL A 73 -4.89 -11.94 6.49
N ASN A 74 -5.18 -10.77 7.06
CA ASN A 74 -6.51 -10.39 7.50
C ASN A 74 -6.70 -8.87 7.57
N ARG A 75 -7.95 -8.44 7.67
CA ARG A 75 -8.35 -7.04 7.73
C ARG A 75 -7.73 -6.29 8.92
N GLU A 76 -7.69 -6.89 10.11
CA GLU A 76 -7.15 -6.26 11.31
C GLU A 76 -5.67 -5.87 11.15
N THR A 77 -4.87 -6.74 10.52
CA THR A 77 -3.47 -6.46 10.20
C THR A 77 -3.34 -5.28 9.22
N MET A 78 -4.24 -5.18 8.24
CA MET A 78 -4.25 -4.05 7.30
C MET A 78 -4.61 -2.75 8.00
N GLU A 79 -5.67 -2.76 8.81
CA GLU A 79 -6.13 -1.57 9.54
C GLU A 79 -5.08 -1.00 10.49
N LYS A 80 -4.18 -1.83 11.03
CA LYS A 80 -3.07 -1.39 11.89
C LYS A 80 -1.79 -1.06 11.12
N SER A 81 -1.81 -1.18 9.80
CA SER A 81 -0.62 -0.99 8.98
C SER A 81 -0.17 0.47 8.92
N PRO A 82 1.12 0.77 9.13
CA PRO A 82 1.69 2.11 8.96
C PRO A 82 1.58 2.61 7.52
N TYR A 83 1.47 1.72 6.53
CA TYR A 83 1.28 2.11 5.13
C TYR A 83 -0.03 2.87 4.91
N LEU A 84 -1.06 2.62 5.73
CA LEU A 84 -2.37 3.25 5.60
C LEU A 84 -2.52 4.58 6.35
N GLU A 85 -1.54 5.03 7.10
CA GLU A 85 -1.64 6.27 7.89
C GLU A 85 -1.95 7.49 7.00
N ILE A 86 -1.21 7.67 5.90
CA ILE A 86 -1.44 8.79 4.97
C ILE A 86 -2.78 8.67 4.24
N PHE A 87 -3.22 7.45 3.90
CA PHE A 87 -4.51 7.24 3.24
C PHE A 87 -5.66 7.63 4.16
N ARG A 88 -5.59 7.25 5.44
CA ARG A 88 -6.57 7.67 6.46
C ARG A 88 -6.55 9.19 6.65
N LYS A 89 -5.36 9.78 6.78
CA LYS A 89 -5.22 11.24 6.94
C LYS A 89 -5.79 12.02 5.76
N LYS A 90 -5.61 11.49 4.55
CA LYS A 90 -6.13 12.09 3.31
C LYS A 90 -7.53 11.60 2.95
N ASP A 91 -8.15 10.74 3.77
CA ASP A 91 -9.46 10.14 3.50
C ASP A 91 -9.52 9.52 2.09
N ILE A 92 -8.54 8.68 1.77
CA ILE A 92 -8.42 7.94 0.50
C ILE A 92 -8.73 6.47 0.76
N GLU A 93 -9.64 5.91 -0.04
CA GLU A 93 -10.02 4.50 0.05
C GLU A 93 -8.88 3.59 -0.41
N VAL A 94 -8.67 2.47 0.28
CA VAL A 94 -7.69 1.43 -0.08
C VAL A 94 -8.38 0.07 -0.11
N LEU A 95 -8.22 -0.67 -1.21
CA LEU A 95 -8.74 -2.03 -1.36
C LEU A 95 -7.97 -2.99 -0.44
N TYR A 96 -8.70 -3.89 0.21
CA TYR A 96 -8.17 -4.92 1.10
C TYR A 96 -8.16 -6.27 0.40
N LEU A 97 -7.00 -6.84 0.22
CA LEU A 97 -6.76 -8.09 -0.48
C LEU A 97 -6.24 -9.14 0.50
N THR A 98 -7.07 -10.14 0.78
CA THR A 98 -6.77 -11.20 1.76
C THR A 98 -6.64 -12.58 1.12
N ASP A 99 -7.08 -12.72 -0.13
CA ASP A 99 -7.05 -13.99 -0.85
C ASP A 99 -5.67 -14.16 -1.53
N PRO A 100 -5.00 -15.31 -1.38
CA PRO A 100 -3.77 -15.60 -2.13
C PRO A 100 -3.92 -15.43 -3.66
N ASN A 101 -5.11 -15.67 -4.20
CA ASN A 101 -5.40 -15.48 -5.62
C ASN A 101 -5.43 -14.01 -6.06
N ASP A 102 -5.47 -13.06 -5.12
CA ASP A 102 -5.37 -11.63 -5.43
C ASP A 102 -4.02 -11.28 -6.10
N GLU A 103 -2.96 -12.01 -5.80
CA GLU A 103 -1.66 -11.83 -6.44
C GLU A 103 -1.69 -12.22 -7.93
N PHE A 104 -2.41 -13.29 -8.29
CA PHE A 104 -2.62 -13.66 -9.68
C PHE A 104 -3.47 -12.62 -10.40
N LEU A 105 -4.53 -12.14 -9.76
CA LEU A 105 -5.34 -11.05 -10.29
C LEU A 105 -4.48 -9.82 -10.59
N LEU A 106 -3.65 -9.39 -9.64
CA LEU A 106 -2.81 -8.19 -9.77
C LEU A 106 -1.67 -8.35 -10.77
N SER A 107 -1.19 -9.58 -11.00
CA SER A 107 -0.19 -9.86 -12.05
C SER A 107 -0.77 -9.66 -13.46
N GLY A 108 -2.07 -9.81 -13.61
CA GLY A 108 -2.81 -9.57 -14.87
C GLY A 108 -3.45 -8.18 -14.95
N LEU A 109 -3.88 -7.59 -13.84
CA LEU A 109 -4.64 -6.35 -13.80
C LEU A 109 -3.82 -5.20 -13.18
N HIS A 110 -3.10 -4.47 -14.03
CA HIS A 110 -2.25 -3.35 -13.59
C HIS A 110 -2.97 -2.00 -13.60
N GLU A 111 -4.09 -1.91 -14.31
CA GLU A 111 -4.93 -0.71 -14.40
C GLU A 111 -6.39 -1.07 -14.61
N PHE A 112 -7.28 -0.16 -14.24
CA PHE A 112 -8.71 -0.25 -14.53
C PHE A 112 -9.25 1.15 -14.89
N GLU A 113 -10.00 1.26 -16.02
CA GLU A 113 -10.48 2.54 -16.58
C GLU A 113 -9.35 3.61 -16.63
N LYS A 114 -8.17 3.24 -17.12
CA LYS A 114 -6.97 4.10 -17.23
C LYS A 114 -6.43 4.60 -15.88
N LYS A 115 -6.82 4.01 -14.77
CA LYS A 115 -6.29 4.28 -13.44
C LYS A 115 -5.34 3.15 -13.05
N PRO A 116 -4.03 3.42 -12.85
CA PRO A 116 -3.08 2.42 -12.37
C PRO A 116 -3.50 1.85 -11.01
N ILE A 117 -3.29 0.56 -10.82
CA ILE A 117 -3.52 -0.13 -9.54
C ILE A 117 -2.18 -0.26 -8.83
N ARG A 118 -2.05 0.31 -7.63
CA ARG A 118 -0.79 0.41 -6.89
C ARG A 118 -0.91 -0.12 -5.46
N SER A 119 0.12 -0.83 -5.03
CA SER A 119 0.21 -1.28 -3.63
C SER A 119 0.57 -0.11 -2.71
N ALA A 120 -0.12 -0.02 -1.57
CA ALA A 120 0.12 1.01 -0.55
C ALA A 120 1.51 0.91 0.09
N ASP A 121 2.21 -0.23 -0.02
CA ASP A 121 3.55 -0.44 0.50
C ASP A 121 4.67 -0.02 -0.46
N GLN A 122 4.35 0.50 -1.66
CA GLN A 122 5.34 1.00 -2.61
C GLN A 122 5.90 2.37 -2.19
N ALA A 123 7.17 2.62 -2.55
CA ALA A 123 7.88 3.84 -2.17
C ALA A 123 7.37 5.10 -2.88
N ASN A 124 7.02 4.98 -4.16
CA ASN A 124 6.67 6.11 -5.03
C ASN A 124 5.19 6.06 -5.42
N LEU A 125 4.31 6.54 -4.55
CA LEU A 125 2.89 6.71 -4.84
C LEU A 125 2.62 8.15 -5.26
N ASP A 126 1.71 8.36 -6.21
CA ASP A 126 1.38 9.70 -6.70
C ASP A 126 0.87 10.61 -5.59
N LEU A 127 0.06 10.07 -4.69
CA LEU A 127 -0.46 10.81 -3.52
C LEU A 127 0.64 11.35 -2.58
N LEU A 128 1.87 10.80 -2.62
CA LEU A 128 2.99 11.24 -1.78
C LEU A 128 3.75 12.44 -2.39
N LYS A 129 3.60 12.68 -3.69
CA LYS A 129 4.30 13.77 -4.39
C LYS A 129 3.82 15.16 -3.98
N ASP A 130 2.54 15.29 -3.62
CA ASP A 130 1.93 16.56 -3.22
C ASP A 130 2.02 16.85 -1.72
N SER A 131 2.57 15.92 -0.93
CA SER A 131 2.72 16.10 0.53
C SER A 131 3.82 17.11 0.93
N ASP A 132 4.65 17.56 -0.01
CA ASP A 132 5.71 18.53 0.24
C ASP A 132 5.19 19.98 0.38
N LYS A 133 3.92 20.23 0.08
CA LYS A 133 3.32 21.57 0.16
C LYS A 133 2.18 21.62 1.18
N LYS A 134 2.50 21.96 2.43
CA LYS A 134 1.57 22.33 3.50
C LYS A 134 0.90 21.20 4.28
N ILE A 135 1.64 20.42 5.03
CA ILE A 135 1.20 20.08 6.37
C ILE A 135 1.97 21.01 7.31
N VAL A 136 1.46 22.21 7.48
CA VAL A 136 1.89 23.09 8.56
C VAL A 136 1.31 22.48 9.84
N ASP A 137 2.01 21.50 10.39
CA ASP A 137 1.82 21.10 11.78
C ASP A 137 2.66 22.05 12.62
N THR A 138 1.97 22.75 13.51
CA THR A 138 2.52 23.70 14.48
C THR A 138 3.30 23.03 15.61
N THR A 139 3.93 21.90 15.40
CA THR A 139 4.92 21.39 16.35
C THR A 139 6.23 22.16 16.13
N GLU A 140 6.55 23.04 17.08
CA GLU A 140 7.84 23.74 17.11
C GLU A 140 8.97 22.70 17.02
N GLU A 141 9.69 22.69 15.87
CA GLU A 141 10.88 21.86 15.76
C GLU A 141 11.97 22.45 16.66
N PRO A 142 12.73 21.61 17.36
CA PRO A 142 13.85 22.09 18.17
C PRO A 142 14.86 22.86 17.33
N GLN A 143 15.52 23.86 17.91
CA GLN A 143 16.63 24.55 17.28
C GLN A 143 17.70 23.54 16.86
N ASN A 144 18.22 23.64 15.61
CA ASN A 144 19.18 22.71 15.00
C ASN A 144 18.67 21.28 14.68
N TYR A 145 17.37 21.00 14.83
CA TYR A 145 16.83 19.65 14.59
C TYR A 145 17.07 19.16 13.14
N GLU A 146 17.08 20.04 12.16
CA GLU A 146 17.33 19.69 10.75
C GLU A 146 18.69 19.01 10.57
N GLU A 147 19.74 19.53 11.20
CA GLU A 147 21.10 18.97 11.09
C GLU A 147 21.22 17.65 11.85
N SER A 148 20.73 17.60 13.08
CA SER A 148 20.70 16.38 13.89
C SER A 148 19.91 15.27 13.22
N PHE A 149 18.78 15.58 12.59
CA PHE A 149 17.99 14.60 11.84
C PHE A 149 18.72 14.09 10.60
N LYS A 150 19.37 14.97 9.83
CA LYS A 150 20.21 14.55 8.69
C LYS A 150 21.36 13.66 9.12
N HIS A 151 21.99 13.97 10.25
CA HIS A 151 23.04 13.15 10.83
C HIS A 151 22.50 11.77 11.24
N LEU A 152 21.34 11.73 11.91
CA LEU A 152 20.67 10.48 12.29
C LEU A 152 20.36 9.62 11.06
N LEU A 153 19.77 10.18 9.98
CA LEU A 153 19.50 9.46 8.74
C LEU A 153 20.77 8.82 8.16
N LYS A 154 21.88 9.58 8.14
CA LYS A 154 23.19 9.10 7.66
C LYS A 154 23.71 7.95 8.53
N THR A 155 23.62 8.08 9.84
CA THR A 155 24.05 7.03 10.79
C THR A 155 23.24 5.75 10.60
N ILE A 156 21.90 5.84 10.52
CA ILE A 156 21.05 4.69 10.28
C ILE A 156 21.33 4.05 8.91
N LYS A 157 21.55 4.86 7.86
CA LYS A 157 21.87 4.35 6.53
C LYS A 157 23.17 3.55 6.51
N VAL A 158 24.20 4.02 7.18
CA VAL A 158 25.49 3.31 7.30
C VAL A 158 25.30 2.01 8.11
N THR A 159 24.61 2.10 9.23
CA THR A 159 24.39 0.94 10.14
C THR A 159 23.56 -0.17 9.49
N LEU A 160 22.60 0.21 8.64
CA LEU A 160 21.67 -0.74 7.98
C LEU A 160 22.02 -1.02 6.50
N ALA A 161 23.20 -0.63 6.01
CA ALA A 161 23.60 -0.78 4.60
C ALA A 161 23.44 -2.21 4.06
N ASP A 162 23.67 -3.24 4.93
CA ASP A 162 23.51 -4.64 4.55
C ASP A 162 22.05 -5.09 4.49
N ARG A 163 21.11 -4.35 5.10
CA ARG A 163 19.72 -4.74 5.29
C ARG A 163 18.73 -3.91 4.46
N THR A 164 19.09 -2.67 4.13
CA THR A 164 18.23 -1.73 3.39
C THR A 164 18.92 -1.25 2.13
N ILE A 165 18.13 -0.82 1.13
CA ILE A 165 18.63 -0.14 -0.08
C ILE A 165 18.94 1.31 0.24
N ASP A 166 18.03 1.94 0.99
CA ASP A 166 18.12 3.35 1.36
C ASP A 166 17.39 3.64 2.67
N VAL A 167 17.71 4.78 3.28
CA VAL A 167 17.03 5.33 4.44
C VAL A 167 16.67 6.78 4.13
N LYS A 168 15.40 7.13 4.20
CA LYS A 168 14.91 8.47 3.86
C LYS A 168 13.82 8.96 4.80
N GLU A 169 13.55 10.26 4.78
CA GLU A 169 12.40 10.85 5.44
C GLU A 169 11.10 10.34 4.81
N SER A 170 10.10 10.11 5.65
CA SER A 170 8.80 9.60 5.24
C SER A 170 7.80 10.73 4.96
N ASN A 171 7.09 10.61 3.83
CA ASN A 171 5.95 11.47 3.50
C ASN A 171 4.61 10.78 3.78
N ARG A 172 4.63 9.52 4.27
CA ARG A 172 3.39 8.74 4.54
C ARG A 172 3.09 8.55 6.01
N LEU A 173 4.11 8.53 6.86
CA LEU A 173 3.93 8.22 8.28
C LEU A 173 3.37 9.42 9.04
N VAL A 174 2.39 9.14 9.89
CA VAL A 174 1.72 10.11 10.78
C VAL A 174 2.02 9.77 12.23
N ASP A 175 1.72 8.54 12.65
CA ASP A 175 1.82 8.07 14.02
C ASP A 175 3.00 7.11 14.24
N SER A 176 3.39 6.36 13.23
CA SER A 176 4.48 5.38 13.34
C SER A 176 5.85 6.05 13.18
N PRO A 177 6.90 5.57 13.91
CA PRO A 177 8.24 6.14 13.84
C PRO A 177 8.97 5.82 12.53
N CYS A 178 8.75 4.64 11.98
CA CYS A 178 9.37 4.18 10.74
C CYS A 178 8.58 3.05 10.09
N CYS A 179 8.82 2.82 8.79
CA CYS A 179 8.35 1.64 8.08
C CYS A 179 9.35 1.21 7.00
N LEU A 180 9.16 0.00 6.45
CA LEU A 180 9.95 -0.53 5.34
C LEU A 180 9.07 -0.61 4.09
N VAL A 181 9.42 0.14 3.04
CA VAL A 181 8.65 0.18 1.79
C VAL A 181 9.35 -0.55 0.66
N ASN A 182 8.57 -1.09 -0.27
CA ASN A 182 9.10 -1.72 -1.47
C ASN A 182 9.57 -0.68 -2.49
N PRO A 183 10.76 -0.85 -3.10
CA PRO A 183 11.15 -0.10 -4.27
C PRO A 183 10.19 -0.33 -5.44
N ASP A 184 10.17 0.59 -6.40
CA ASP A 184 9.38 0.42 -7.62
C ASP A 184 9.81 -0.81 -8.40
N GLY A 185 8.82 -1.48 -9.02
CA GLY A 185 9.04 -2.68 -9.82
C GLY A 185 9.33 -3.95 -9.02
N VAL A 186 9.41 -3.85 -7.70
CA VAL A 186 9.57 -5.03 -6.83
C VAL A 186 8.19 -5.56 -6.45
N PRO A 187 7.95 -6.89 -6.60
CA PRO A 187 6.70 -7.52 -6.17
C PRO A 187 6.41 -7.30 -4.68
N SER A 188 5.15 -7.43 -4.28
CA SER A 188 4.76 -7.39 -2.87
C SER A 188 5.55 -8.41 -2.04
N VAL A 189 5.67 -8.18 -0.74
CA VAL A 189 6.36 -9.15 0.17
C VAL A 189 5.71 -10.52 0.09
N HIS A 190 4.41 -10.56 -0.10
CA HIS A 190 3.67 -11.82 -0.20
C HIS A 190 4.07 -12.59 -1.46
N VAL A 191 4.10 -11.94 -2.63
CA VAL A 191 4.59 -12.54 -3.89
C VAL A 191 6.04 -13.02 -3.75
N GLN A 192 6.92 -12.21 -3.18
CA GLN A 192 8.32 -12.60 -2.97
C GLN A 192 8.46 -13.84 -2.10
N LYS A 193 7.62 -13.99 -1.06
CA LYS A 193 7.57 -15.20 -0.24
C LYS A 193 7.06 -16.42 -1.01
N LEU A 194 6.04 -16.26 -1.85
CA LEU A 194 5.55 -17.34 -2.73
C LEU A 194 6.63 -17.79 -3.71
N ILE A 195 7.34 -16.84 -4.35
CA ILE A 195 8.47 -17.16 -5.23
C ILE A 195 9.55 -17.92 -4.45
N GLN A 196 9.86 -17.50 -3.23
CA GLN A 196 10.87 -18.17 -2.38
C GLN A 196 10.46 -19.60 -1.99
N MET A 197 9.16 -19.89 -1.88
CA MET A 197 8.68 -21.27 -1.64
C MET A 197 8.91 -22.19 -2.85
N VAL A 198 8.90 -21.64 -4.06
CA VAL A 198 9.11 -22.39 -5.32
C VAL A 198 10.60 -22.42 -5.69
N ASP A 199 11.31 -21.32 -5.47
CA ASP A 199 12.75 -21.18 -5.72
C ASP A 199 13.46 -20.80 -4.41
N ALA A 200 14.08 -21.80 -3.76
CA ALA A 200 14.82 -21.61 -2.51
C ALA A 200 16.03 -20.66 -2.64
N ASN A 201 16.52 -20.40 -3.85
CA ASN A 201 17.61 -19.44 -4.11
C ASN A 201 17.11 -18.00 -4.26
N TYR A 202 15.80 -17.79 -4.37
CA TYR A 202 15.23 -16.46 -4.47
C TYR A 202 15.47 -15.66 -3.20
N LYS A 203 16.12 -14.51 -3.32
CA LYS A 203 16.36 -13.61 -2.17
C LYS A 203 15.31 -12.51 -2.16
N ILE A 204 14.64 -12.38 -1.02
CA ILE A 204 13.71 -11.27 -0.79
C ILE A 204 14.47 -9.95 -0.95
N SER A 205 13.92 -9.07 -1.76
CA SER A 205 14.54 -7.77 -2.07
C SER A 205 14.68 -6.91 -0.82
N LYS A 206 15.84 -6.25 -0.70
CA LYS A 206 16.03 -5.23 0.33
C LYS A 206 15.00 -4.12 0.15
N LYS A 207 14.66 -3.44 1.23
CA LYS A 207 13.63 -2.40 1.27
C LYS A 207 14.25 -1.04 1.51
N ILE A 208 13.46 0.01 1.27
CA ILE A 208 13.77 1.37 1.68
C ILE A 208 13.17 1.57 3.07
N MET A 209 13.94 2.09 4.02
CA MET A 209 13.46 2.48 5.33
C MET A 209 12.99 3.93 5.29
N GLU A 210 11.72 4.16 5.60
CA GLU A 210 11.16 5.49 5.77
C GLU A 210 11.06 5.84 7.25
N ILE A 211 11.48 7.06 7.61
CA ILE A 211 11.56 7.55 8.99
C ILE A 211 10.68 8.78 9.16
N ASN A 212 9.82 8.75 10.15
CA ASN A 212 8.93 9.86 10.50
C ASN A 212 9.68 10.89 11.34
N ARG A 213 10.10 11.98 10.70
CA ARG A 213 10.79 13.13 11.34
C ARG A 213 10.05 13.69 12.53
N LYS A 214 8.71 13.67 12.52
CA LYS A 214 7.86 14.27 13.54
C LYS A 214 7.61 13.37 14.76
N HIS A 215 7.96 12.08 14.64
CA HIS A 215 7.72 11.14 15.73
C HIS A 215 8.66 11.40 16.92
N ARG A 216 8.11 11.50 18.13
CA ARG A 216 8.84 11.86 19.36
C ARG A 216 10.06 10.98 19.62
N MET A 217 9.97 9.67 19.33
CA MET A 217 11.11 8.75 19.47
C MET A 217 12.24 9.11 18.51
N ILE A 218 11.93 9.48 17.28
CA ILE A 218 12.92 9.89 16.29
C ILE A 218 13.57 11.21 16.67
N GLN A 219 12.80 12.17 17.17
CA GLN A 219 13.33 13.43 17.69
C GLN A 219 14.30 13.21 18.85
N ASN A 220 13.97 12.31 19.77
CA ASN A 220 14.86 11.98 20.88
C ASN A 220 16.15 11.29 20.39
N LEU A 221 16.04 10.35 19.44
CA LEU A 221 17.21 9.70 18.85
C LEU A 221 18.13 10.69 18.12
N ALA A 222 17.56 11.66 17.41
CA ALA A 222 18.36 12.68 16.73
C ALA A 222 19.19 13.50 17.74
N ARG A 223 18.60 13.89 18.86
CA ARG A 223 19.32 14.63 19.93
C ARG A 223 20.41 13.81 20.63
N MET A 224 20.21 12.49 20.75
CA MET A 224 21.23 11.61 21.36
C MET A 224 22.39 11.31 20.44
N ASN A 225 22.28 11.61 19.16
CA ASN A 225 23.26 11.32 18.13
C ASN A 225 24.12 12.58 17.79
N GLU A 226 23.93 13.65 18.56
CA GLU A 226 24.82 14.83 18.57
C GLU A 226 26.08 14.53 19.40
#